data_6117e6ad5bf33018e6d26e037868fc67
#
_entry.id   6117e6ad5bf33018e6d26e037868fc67
#
_cell.length_a   1.000
_cell.length_b   1.000
_cell.length_c   1.000
_cell.angle_alpha   90.00
_cell.angle_beta   90.00
_cell.angle_gamma   90.00
#
_symmetry.space_group_name_H-M   'P 1'
#
loop_
_entity.id
_entity.type
_entity.pdbx_description
1 polymer ?
#
loop_
_entity_poly.entity_id
_entity_poly.type
_entity_poly.pdbx_seq_one_letter_code
_entity_poly.pdbx_strand_id
1 'polypeptide(L)'
;MSSIAKVERVVNIPKAYFWGRLLDFGDIKSFLPENIDNVECTGNEIGSLRTITLGEITGYPGEVVERLEGIYGDNFFVYSVVDKSCLPFTDYVSCVSVKEVSNSECEVCWHSHWKADGLGEEEVKTMLEGFYELIFSNAEEQFSN
;
A
#
# COMPACT_ATOMS: atom_id res chain seq x y z
N MET A 1 -6.03 -21.72 1.66
CA MET A 1 -5.69 -21.15 0.34
C MET A 1 -5.78 -19.63 0.41
N SER A 2 -4.79 -18.92 -0.13
CA SER A 2 -4.80 -17.47 -0.11
C SER A 2 -5.49 -16.90 -1.35
N SER A 3 -6.05 -15.73 -1.19
CA SER A 3 -6.69 -14.96 -2.26
C SER A 3 -5.76 -13.82 -2.70
N ILE A 4 -6.05 -13.19 -3.82
CA ILE A 4 -5.21 -12.17 -4.41
C ILE A 4 -6.03 -10.91 -4.70
N ALA A 5 -5.46 -9.75 -4.35
CA ALA A 5 -5.92 -8.44 -4.82
C ALA A 5 -4.78 -7.82 -5.64
N LYS A 6 -5.11 -7.19 -6.75
CA LYS A 6 -4.10 -6.65 -7.67
C LYS A 6 -4.65 -5.46 -8.45
N VAL A 7 -3.85 -4.38 -8.48
CA VAL A 7 -4.07 -3.25 -9.38
C VAL A 7 -2.76 -2.96 -10.09
N GLU A 8 -2.82 -2.93 -11.41
CA GLU A 8 -1.66 -2.63 -12.26
C GLU A 8 -2.08 -1.62 -13.30
N ARG A 9 -1.37 -0.50 -13.36
CA ARG A 9 -1.62 0.51 -14.38
C ARG A 9 -0.45 1.47 -14.54
N VAL A 10 -0.45 2.20 -15.66
CA VAL A 10 0.48 3.30 -15.91
C VAL A 10 -0.03 4.54 -15.20
N VAL A 11 0.87 5.22 -14.49
CA VAL A 11 0.58 6.49 -13.84
C VAL A 11 1.44 7.59 -14.44
N ASN A 12 0.92 8.83 -14.45
CA ASN A 12 1.59 10.00 -15.01
C ASN A 12 2.57 10.61 -13.99
N ILE A 13 3.47 9.78 -13.50
CA ILE A 13 4.49 10.15 -12.51
C ILE A 13 5.80 9.51 -12.94
N PRO A 14 6.94 10.25 -12.95
CA PRO A 14 8.24 9.64 -13.21
C PRO A 14 8.57 8.57 -12.17
N LYS A 15 9.17 7.48 -12.60
CA LYS A 15 9.52 6.36 -11.72
C LYS A 15 10.32 6.80 -10.50
N ALA A 16 11.38 7.58 -10.69
CA ALA A 16 12.26 7.97 -9.59
C ALA A 16 11.51 8.73 -8.49
N TYR A 17 10.59 9.61 -8.89
CA TYR A 17 9.79 10.37 -7.94
C TYR A 17 8.83 9.46 -7.16
N PHE A 18 8.09 8.61 -7.87
CA PHE A 18 7.10 7.74 -7.23
C PHE A 18 7.76 6.68 -6.35
N TRP A 19 8.84 6.07 -6.86
CA TRP A 19 9.60 5.09 -6.08
C TRP A 19 10.10 5.67 -4.76
N GLY A 20 10.68 6.88 -4.79
CA GLY A 20 11.17 7.54 -3.59
C GLY A 20 10.07 7.80 -2.56
N ARG A 21 8.89 8.20 -3.02
CA ARG A 21 7.75 8.41 -2.13
C ARG A 21 7.21 7.12 -1.53
N LEU A 22 7.15 6.05 -2.35
CA LEU A 22 6.65 4.75 -1.88
C LEU A 22 7.59 4.13 -0.85
N LEU A 23 8.91 4.27 -1.05
CA LEU A 23 9.91 3.75 -0.11
C LEU A 23 10.01 4.57 1.17
N ASP A 24 9.50 5.77 1.21
CA ASP A 24 9.32 6.50 2.46
C ASP A 24 8.17 5.85 3.21
N PHE A 25 8.49 4.81 3.94
CA PHE A 25 7.53 3.84 4.49
C PHE A 25 6.49 4.50 5.42
N GLY A 26 6.88 5.56 6.10
CA GLY A 26 5.98 6.32 6.97
C GLY A 26 5.07 7.29 6.25
N ASP A 27 5.25 7.52 4.94
CA ASP A 27 4.51 8.52 4.19
C ASP A 27 3.20 8.01 3.58
N ILE A 28 2.77 6.80 3.95
CA ILE A 28 1.53 6.21 3.40
C ILE A 28 0.29 7.09 3.63
N LYS A 29 0.26 7.85 4.69
CA LYS A 29 -0.85 8.75 4.98
C LYS A 29 -1.03 9.81 3.89
N SER A 30 0.04 10.29 3.27
CA SER A 30 -0.05 11.30 2.23
C SER A 30 -0.81 10.80 1.00
N PHE A 31 -0.83 9.50 0.76
CA PHE A 31 -1.59 8.89 -0.33
C PHE A 31 -3.05 8.59 0.05
N LEU A 32 -3.35 8.49 1.34
CA LEU A 32 -4.67 8.16 1.86
C LEU A 32 -5.05 9.12 3.01
N PRO A 33 -5.05 10.43 2.75
CA PRO A 33 -5.17 11.42 3.84
C PRO A 33 -6.51 11.39 4.56
N GLU A 34 -7.57 10.94 3.89
CA GLU A 34 -8.91 10.87 4.49
C GLU A 34 -9.16 9.53 5.19
N ASN A 35 -8.38 8.51 4.84
CA ASN A 35 -8.58 7.15 5.37
C ASN A 35 -7.68 6.86 6.57
N ILE A 36 -6.53 7.51 6.63
CA ILE A 36 -5.52 7.29 7.68
C ILE A 36 -5.47 8.51 8.59
N ASP A 37 -5.67 8.28 9.89
CA ASP A 37 -5.61 9.33 10.90
C ASP A 37 -4.18 9.60 11.33
N ASN A 38 -3.36 8.56 11.47
CA ASN A 38 -2.00 8.69 11.98
C ASN A 38 -1.12 7.52 11.52
N VAL A 39 0.17 7.78 11.39
CA VAL A 39 1.19 6.75 11.11
C VAL A 39 2.38 6.99 12.03
N GLU A 40 2.81 5.92 12.73
CA GLU A 40 4.07 5.90 13.44
C GLU A 40 4.99 4.94 12.72
N CYS A 41 6.21 5.36 12.42
CA CYS A 41 7.14 4.57 11.62
C CYS A 41 8.54 4.57 12.24
N THR A 42 9.18 3.40 12.28
CA THR A 42 10.51 3.26 12.87
C THR A 42 11.65 3.53 11.90
N GLY A 43 11.36 3.59 10.60
CA GLY A 43 12.37 3.85 9.58
C GLY A 43 11.96 3.35 8.20
N ASN A 44 12.91 3.37 7.25
CA ASN A 44 12.70 2.97 5.86
C ASN A 44 13.60 1.79 5.46
N GLU A 45 14.08 1.05 6.43
CA GLU A 45 14.99 -0.08 6.22
C GLU A 45 14.23 -1.39 6.36
N ILE A 46 14.78 -2.46 5.80
CA ILE A 46 14.20 -3.80 5.98
C ILE A 46 14.07 -4.08 7.48
N GLY A 47 12.90 -4.52 7.89
CA GLY A 47 12.55 -4.74 9.29
C GLY A 47 11.84 -3.57 9.95
N SER A 48 11.80 -2.39 9.31
CA SER A 48 11.07 -1.24 9.86
C SER A 48 9.58 -1.53 9.96
N LEU A 49 8.96 -0.96 10.99
CA LEU A 49 7.53 -1.11 11.26
C LEU A 49 6.83 0.23 11.04
N ARG A 50 5.63 0.17 10.48
CA ARG A 50 4.71 1.31 10.49
C ARG A 50 3.42 0.88 11.13
N THR A 51 2.94 1.68 12.07
CA THR A 51 1.65 1.47 12.72
C THR A 51 0.69 2.50 12.15
N ILE A 52 -0.29 2.02 11.42
CA ILE A 52 -1.27 2.85 10.72
C ILE A 52 -2.54 2.87 11.55
N THR A 53 -3.01 4.07 11.91
CA THR A 53 -4.31 4.24 12.54
C THR A 53 -5.32 4.61 11.47
N LEU A 54 -6.26 3.72 11.21
CA LEU A 54 -7.31 3.93 10.22
C LEU A 54 -8.48 4.70 10.84
N GLY A 55 -9.06 5.60 10.05
CA GLY A 55 -10.21 6.39 10.46
C GLY A 55 -11.53 5.66 10.27
N GLU A 56 -12.60 6.24 10.81
CA GLU A 56 -13.94 5.66 10.74
C GLU A 56 -14.48 5.55 9.31
N ILE A 57 -14.04 6.43 8.42
CA ILE A 57 -14.49 6.40 7.03
C ILE A 57 -14.15 5.09 6.31
N THR A 58 -13.15 4.36 6.78
CA THR A 58 -12.78 3.06 6.20
C THR A 58 -13.78 1.96 6.53
N GLY A 59 -14.62 2.16 7.54
CA GLY A 59 -15.49 1.11 8.08
C GLY A 59 -14.77 0.17 9.04
N TYR A 60 -13.45 0.28 9.17
CA TYR A 60 -12.61 -0.57 10.03
C TYR A 60 -11.63 0.30 10.82
N PRO A 61 -12.12 1.17 11.72
CA PRO A 61 -11.22 2.01 12.51
C PRO A 61 -10.38 1.17 13.45
N GLY A 62 -9.14 1.58 13.64
CA GLY A 62 -8.20 0.88 14.51
C GLY A 62 -6.80 0.87 13.93
N GLU A 63 -5.94 0.04 14.47
CA GLU A 63 -4.55 -0.01 14.09
C GLU A 63 -4.20 -1.22 13.24
N VAL A 64 -3.30 -1.00 12.28
CA VAL A 64 -2.67 -2.04 11.47
C VAL A 64 -1.17 -1.84 11.57
N VAL A 65 -0.44 -2.90 11.90
CA VAL A 65 1.02 -2.87 11.94
C VAL A 65 1.56 -3.58 10.71
N GLU A 66 2.42 -2.90 9.97
CA GLU A 66 3.06 -3.44 8.78
C GLU A 66 4.58 -3.41 8.93
N ARG A 67 5.24 -4.43 8.40
CA ARG A 67 6.69 -4.54 8.42
C ARG A 67 7.23 -4.58 7.00
N LEU A 68 8.28 -3.79 6.75
CA LEU A 68 8.99 -3.80 5.47
C LEU A 68 9.88 -5.05 5.44
N GLU A 69 9.55 -5.99 4.54
CA GLU A 69 10.19 -7.31 4.51
C GLU A 69 11.37 -7.38 3.56
N GLY A 70 11.35 -6.64 2.47
CA GLY A 70 12.42 -6.67 1.49
C GLY A 70 12.36 -5.50 0.53
N ILE A 71 13.53 -5.08 0.05
CA ILE A 71 13.70 -4.05 -0.97
C ILE A 71 14.62 -4.63 -2.03
N TYR A 72 14.17 -4.64 -3.28
CA TYR A 72 14.88 -5.30 -4.38
C TYR A 72 15.28 -4.26 -5.42
N GLY A 73 16.41 -3.60 -5.16
CA GLY A 73 16.89 -2.51 -6.00
C GLY A 73 15.89 -1.34 -6.01
N ASP A 74 15.62 -0.82 -7.20
CA ASP A 74 14.58 0.17 -7.43
C ASP A 74 13.40 -0.44 -8.20
N ASN A 75 13.20 -1.74 -8.11
CA ASN A 75 12.19 -2.48 -8.87
C ASN A 75 10.93 -2.77 -8.08
N PHE A 76 11.07 -3.33 -6.88
CA PHE A 76 9.92 -3.62 -6.03
C PHE A 76 10.33 -3.76 -4.57
N PHE A 77 9.34 -3.62 -3.69
CA PHE A 77 9.50 -3.91 -2.28
C PHE A 77 8.32 -4.75 -1.78
N VAL A 78 8.54 -5.43 -0.65
CA VAL A 78 7.57 -6.33 -0.05
C VAL A 78 7.34 -5.90 1.40
N TYR A 79 6.08 -5.88 1.82
CA TYR A 79 5.72 -5.67 3.21
C TYR A 79 4.62 -6.63 3.63
N SER A 80 4.45 -6.83 4.92
CA SER A 80 3.44 -7.73 5.45
C SER A 80 2.77 -7.11 6.67
N VAL A 81 1.56 -7.56 6.96
CA VAL A 81 0.87 -7.21 8.21
C VAL A 81 1.37 -8.15 9.30
N VAL A 82 1.82 -7.57 10.41
CA VAL A 82 2.35 -8.32 11.56
C VAL A 82 1.67 -7.84 12.84
N ASP A 83 1.64 -8.71 13.85
CA ASP A 83 1.18 -8.43 15.22
C ASP A 83 -0.30 -8.04 15.32
N LYS A 84 -0.71 -6.90 14.77
CA LYS A 84 -2.02 -6.31 15.03
C LYS A 84 -2.66 -5.80 13.74
N SER A 85 -3.94 -6.08 13.56
CA SER A 85 -4.73 -5.53 12.46
C SER A 85 -6.19 -5.45 12.82
N CYS A 86 -6.84 -4.34 12.44
CA CYS A 86 -8.28 -4.15 12.55
C CYS A 86 -9.02 -4.56 11.29
N LEU A 87 -8.30 -5.00 10.25
CA LEU A 87 -8.87 -5.28 8.94
C LEU A 87 -9.42 -6.72 8.87
N PRO A 88 -10.40 -6.97 7.97
CA PRO A 88 -11.12 -8.26 7.92
C PRO A 88 -10.38 -9.32 7.09
N PHE A 89 -9.08 -9.46 7.30
CA PHE A 89 -8.26 -10.48 6.65
C PHE A 89 -7.00 -10.78 7.47
N THR A 90 -6.37 -11.91 7.19
CA THR A 90 -5.15 -12.36 7.84
C THR A 90 -4.12 -12.78 6.80
N ASP A 91 -2.89 -13.02 7.24
CA ASP A 91 -1.79 -13.54 6.40
C ASP A 91 -1.52 -12.65 5.18
N TYR A 92 -1.55 -11.33 5.40
CA TYR A 92 -1.38 -10.35 4.34
C TYR A 92 0.10 -10.12 4.03
N VAL A 93 0.45 -10.33 2.77
CA VAL A 93 1.78 -9.98 2.22
C VAL A 93 1.54 -9.25 0.91
N SER A 94 2.22 -8.13 0.72
CA SER A 94 2.06 -7.29 -0.46
C SER A 94 3.39 -7.01 -1.14
N CYS A 95 3.35 -6.94 -2.46
CA CYS A 95 4.48 -6.54 -3.29
C CYS A 95 4.08 -5.33 -4.12
N VAL A 96 4.92 -4.30 -4.10
CA VAL A 96 4.71 -3.07 -4.87
C VAL A 96 5.87 -2.92 -5.83
N SER A 97 5.59 -2.96 -7.13
CA SER A 97 6.60 -2.82 -8.17
C SER A 97 6.38 -1.57 -9.01
N VAL A 98 7.47 -0.97 -9.44
CA VAL A 98 7.45 0.24 -10.27
C VAL A 98 8.42 0.05 -11.43
N LYS A 99 7.93 0.21 -12.66
CA LYS A 99 8.71 0.04 -13.88
C LYS A 99 8.64 1.31 -14.72
N GLU A 100 9.79 1.80 -15.18
CA GLU A 100 9.81 2.99 -16.04
C GLU A 100 9.17 2.69 -17.40
N VAL A 101 8.30 3.59 -17.84
CA VAL A 101 7.67 3.56 -19.17
C VAL A 101 8.25 4.66 -20.04
N SER A 102 8.39 5.86 -19.48
CA SER A 102 8.95 7.03 -20.16
C SER A 102 9.54 7.97 -19.10
N ASN A 103 10.03 9.13 -19.53
CA ASN A 103 10.56 10.15 -18.60
C ASN A 103 9.48 10.70 -17.65
N SER A 104 8.21 10.56 -18.00
CA SER A 104 7.10 11.15 -17.25
C SER A 104 6.12 10.12 -16.73
N GLU A 105 6.31 8.83 -17.03
CA GLU A 105 5.35 7.78 -16.70
C GLU A 105 6.05 6.53 -16.17
N CYS A 106 5.36 5.83 -15.27
CA CYS A 106 5.78 4.49 -14.85
C CYS A 106 4.57 3.57 -14.73
N GLU A 107 4.84 2.28 -14.84
CA GLU A 107 3.83 1.25 -14.60
C GLU A 107 3.99 0.76 -13.17
N VAL A 108 2.92 0.83 -12.39
CA VAL A 108 2.90 0.37 -11.01
C VAL A 108 2.01 -0.84 -10.88
N CYS A 109 2.45 -1.79 -10.07
CA CYS A 109 1.67 -2.96 -9.73
C CYS A 109 1.68 -3.11 -8.22
N TRP A 110 0.51 -3.07 -7.63
CA TRP A 110 0.33 -3.31 -6.20
C TRP A 110 -0.51 -4.57 -6.07
N HIS A 111 0.09 -5.63 -5.56
CA HIS A 111 -0.65 -6.87 -5.38
C HIS A 111 -0.37 -7.48 -4.03
N SER A 112 -1.32 -8.27 -3.55
CA SER A 112 -1.24 -8.86 -2.21
C SER A 112 -1.88 -10.24 -2.18
N HIS A 113 -1.40 -11.05 -1.23
CA HIS A 113 -1.98 -12.34 -0.88
C HIS A 113 -2.51 -12.25 0.55
N TRP A 114 -3.67 -12.86 0.82
CA TRP A 114 -4.35 -12.76 2.11
C TRP A 114 -5.42 -13.84 2.23
N LYS A 115 -5.99 -13.95 3.42
CA LYS A 115 -7.16 -14.80 3.69
C LYS A 115 -8.25 -13.92 4.27
N ALA A 116 -9.45 -13.98 3.71
CA ALA A 116 -10.59 -13.25 4.24
C ALA A 116 -10.96 -13.76 5.63
N ASP A 117 -11.28 -12.83 6.53
CA ASP A 117 -11.67 -13.14 7.91
C ASP A 117 -12.58 -12.01 8.40
N GLY A 118 -13.87 -12.28 8.47
CA GLY A 118 -14.89 -11.30 8.87
C GLY A 118 -15.68 -10.70 7.73
N LEU A 119 -15.20 -10.86 6.49
CA LEU A 119 -15.92 -10.50 5.25
C LEU A 119 -15.72 -11.61 4.23
N GLY A 120 -16.53 -11.60 3.17
CA GLY A 120 -16.34 -12.51 2.04
C GLY A 120 -15.08 -12.16 1.23
N GLU A 121 -14.56 -13.14 0.52
CA GLU A 121 -13.35 -12.96 -0.30
C GLU A 121 -13.49 -11.85 -1.33
N GLU A 122 -14.60 -11.80 -2.06
CA GLU A 122 -14.83 -10.77 -3.08
C GLU A 122 -14.94 -9.37 -2.47
N GLU A 123 -15.51 -9.27 -1.28
CA GLU A 123 -15.63 -7.99 -0.58
C GLU A 123 -14.28 -7.48 -0.12
N VAL A 124 -13.41 -8.35 0.39
CA VAL A 124 -12.04 -7.99 0.79
C VAL A 124 -11.23 -7.58 -0.43
N LYS A 125 -11.35 -8.35 -1.52
CA LYS A 125 -10.66 -8.02 -2.78
C LYS A 125 -11.04 -6.64 -3.28
N THR A 126 -12.33 -6.33 -3.33
CA THR A 126 -12.84 -5.03 -3.77
C THR A 126 -12.31 -3.90 -2.88
N MET A 127 -12.30 -4.12 -1.57
CA MET A 127 -11.80 -3.13 -0.61
C MET A 127 -10.32 -2.85 -0.84
N LEU A 128 -9.49 -3.88 -0.95
CA LEU A 128 -8.05 -3.73 -1.13
C LEU A 128 -7.72 -3.07 -2.47
N GLU A 129 -8.35 -3.52 -3.55
CA GLU A 129 -8.14 -2.93 -4.88
C GLU A 129 -8.58 -1.48 -4.89
N GLY A 130 -9.64 -1.13 -4.17
CA GLY A 130 -10.07 0.24 -4.00
C GLY A 130 -9.02 1.12 -3.32
N PHE A 131 -8.37 0.63 -2.28
CA PHE A 131 -7.26 1.34 -1.62
C PHE A 131 -6.09 1.54 -2.57
N TYR A 132 -5.70 0.51 -3.32
CA TYR A 132 -4.56 0.61 -4.25
C TYR A 132 -4.84 1.63 -5.35
N GLU A 133 -6.05 1.60 -5.93
CA GLU A 133 -6.47 2.58 -6.93
C GLU A 133 -6.45 4.00 -6.37
N LEU A 134 -6.92 4.17 -5.16
CA LEU A 134 -6.95 5.48 -4.51
C LEU A 134 -5.54 6.02 -4.28
N ILE A 135 -4.61 5.16 -3.87
CA ILE A 135 -3.20 5.53 -3.70
C ILE A 135 -2.65 6.05 -5.03
N PHE A 136 -2.87 5.33 -6.12
CA PHE A 136 -2.36 5.72 -7.44
C PHE A 136 -2.98 7.04 -7.92
N SER A 137 -4.29 7.18 -7.77
CA SER A 137 -5.01 8.40 -8.20
C SER A 137 -4.59 9.62 -7.39
N ASN A 138 -4.47 9.48 -6.08
CA ASN A 138 -4.03 10.57 -5.22
C ASN A 138 -2.57 10.95 -5.50
N ALA A 139 -1.71 9.97 -5.78
CA ALA A 139 -0.32 10.23 -6.12
C ALA A 139 -0.20 11.02 -7.43
N GLU A 140 -1.00 10.65 -8.45
CA GLU A 140 -1.03 11.38 -9.72
C GLU A 140 -1.49 12.83 -9.53
N GLU A 141 -2.55 13.01 -8.76
CA GLU A 141 -3.08 14.35 -8.49
C GLU A 141 -2.06 15.21 -7.74
N GLN A 142 -1.41 14.66 -6.75
CA GLN A 142 -0.40 15.37 -5.95
C GLN A 142 0.82 15.74 -6.78
N PHE A 143 1.23 14.88 -7.70
CA PHE A 143 2.38 15.17 -8.57
C PHE A 143 2.08 16.30 -9.57
N SER A 144 0.86 16.36 -10.09
CA SER A 144 0.48 17.35 -11.09
C SER A 144 0.18 18.73 -10.51
N ASN A 145 0.07 18.86 -9.21
CA ASN A 145 -0.24 20.14 -8.54
C ASN A 145 1.03 20.91 -8.04
#